data_da8f4f8cbe9d5dabba4166ad2ffea34c
#
_entry.id   da8f4f8cbe9d5dabba4166ad2ffea34c
#
_cell.length_a   1.000
_cell.length_b   1.000
_cell.length_c   1.000
_cell.angle_alpha   90.00
_cell.angle_beta   90.00
_cell.angle_gamma   90.00
#
_symmetry.space_group_name_H-M   'P 1'
#
loop_
_entity.id
_entity.type
_entity.pdbx_description
1 polymer ?
#
loop_
_entity_poly.entity_id
_entity_poly.type
_entity_poly.pdbx_seq_one_letter_code
_entity_poly.pdbx_strand_id
1 'polypeptide(L)'
;YTQEQLAEIIQYAAQRNIEVIPELDIPGHTVAILAAYPELGCTHTDTLPKIVGKTTDLMLCANNEKVYSVYQDIIKEISSLFPSDYIHLGGDEAVIEKNWTQCSRCQAMMKKLGYQKASQLMIPFFSRMLSFVQENNKTPILWCELDNIYPPANDYLFPYPKNVTLVSWRGGLTPTLSLI
;
A
#
# COMPACT_ATOMS: atom_id res chain seq x y z
N TYR A 1 -5.74 -9.38 17.08
CA TYR A 1 -4.69 -9.48 18.09
C TYR A 1 -4.65 -8.19 18.90
N THR A 2 -4.38 -8.29 20.20
CA THR A 2 -4.02 -7.12 21.01
C THR A 2 -2.54 -6.77 20.80
N GLN A 3 -2.12 -5.59 21.27
CA GLN A 3 -0.71 -5.19 21.18
C GLN A 3 0.19 -6.13 22.02
N GLU A 4 -0.31 -6.62 23.17
CA GLU A 4 0.39 -7.58 24.01
C GLU A 4 0.59 -8.93 23.28
N GLN A 5 -0.44 -9.42 22.58
CA GLN A 5 -0.34 -10.65 21.78
C GLN A 5 0.66 -10.48 20.62
N LEU A 6 0.69 -9.32 19.98
CA LEU A 6 1.69 -9.02 18.96
C LEU A 6 3.11 -9.01 19.54
N ALA A 7 3.29 -8.40 20.72
CA ALA A 7 4.58 -8.39 21.42
C ALA A 7 5.04 -9.83 21.76
N GLU A 8 4.14 -10.70 22.22
CA GLU A 8 4.45 -12.12 22.49
C GLU A 8 4.88 -12.85 21.22
N ILE A 9 4.19 -12.64 20.09
CA ILE A 9 4.55 -13.23 18.79
C ILE A 9 5.94 -12.76 18.35
N ILE A 10 6.21 -11.46 18.45
CA ILE A 10 7.50 -10.87 18.08
C ILE A 10 8.62 -11.46 18.95
N GLN A 11 8.40 -11.54 20.26
CA GLN A 11 9.37 -12.11 21.19
C GLN A 11 9.63 -13.59 20.91
N TYR A 12 8.56 -14.37 20.64
CA TYR A 12 8.66 -15.79 20.29
C TYR A 12 9.49 -16.00 19.00
N ALA A 13 9.28 -15.17 18.00
CA ALA A 13 10.04 -15.19 16.76
C ALA A 13 11.53 -14.82 16.98
N ALA A 14 11.79 -13.77 17.76
CA ALA A 14 13.13 -13.30 18.06
C ALA A 14 13.98 -14.36 18.78
N GLN A 15 13.39 -15.14 19.71
CA GLN A 15 14.05 -16.27 20.37
C GLN A 15 14.49 -17.38 19.39
N ARG A 16 14.01 -17.33 18.15
CA ARG A 16 14.31 -18.29 17.07
C ARG A 16 15.11 -17.67 15.93
N ASN A 17 15.66 -16.47 16.16
CA ASN A 17 16.36 -15.66 15.16
C ASN A 17 15.50 -15.36 13.91
N ILE A 18 14.18 -15.16 14.13
CA ILE A 18 13.24 -14.75 13.08
C ILE A 18 12.85 -13.30 13.35
N GLU A 19 13.05 -12.44 12.36
CA GLU A 19 12.56 -11.08 12.35
C GLU A 19 11.11 -11.05 11.82
N VAL A 20 10.25 -10.32 12.52
CA VAL A 20 8.85 -10.12 12.10
C VAL A 20 8.72 -8.74 11.48
N ILE A 21 8.48 -8.69 10.17
CA ILE A 21 8.26 -7.46 9.41
C ILE A 21 6.75 -7.26 9.25
N PRO A 22 6.17 -6.14 9.73
CA PRO A 22 4.75 -5.87 9.52
C PRO A 22 4.47 -5.47 8.08
N GLU A 23 3.35 -5.93 7.53
CA GLU A 23 2.86 -5.53 6.21
C GLU A 23 1.51 -4.79 6.34
N LEU A 24 1.45 -3.63 5.71
CA LEU A 24 0.26 -2.79 5.55
C LEU A 24 -0.02 -2.65 4.06
N ASP A 25 -0.68 -3.63 3.48
CA ASP A 25 -0.87 -3.65 2.02
C ASP A 25 -1.85 -2.57 1.56
N ILE A 26 -1.38 -1.72 0.65
CA ILE A 26 -2.06 -0.55 0.09
C ILE A 26 -1.67 -0.34 -1.38
N PRO A 27 -2.51 0.33 -2.19
CA PRO A 27 -3.87 0.81 -1.94
C PRO A 27 -4.95 -0.27 -2.13
N GLY A 28 -4.57 -1.43 -2.66
CA GLY A 28 -5.36 -2.64 -2.79
C GLY A 28 -5.41 -3.44 -1.49
N HIS A 29 -6.06 -4.62 -1.50
CA HIS A 29 -6.15 -5.55 -0.37
C HIS A 29 -6.68 -4.93 0.93
N THR A 30 -7.39 -3.81 0.85
CA THR A 30 -7.81 -2.95 1.96
C THR A 30 -9.26 -3.16 2.41
N VAL A 31 -9.86 -4.32 2.09
CA VAL A 31 -11.27 -4.61 2.41
C VAL A 31 -11.55 -4.51 3.91
N ALA A 32 -10.64 -4.97 4.75
CA ALA A 32 -10.82 -4.95 6.20
C ALA A 32 -10.91 -3.52 6.75
N ILE A 33 -10.01 -2.64 6.34
CA ILE A 33 -10.04 -1.24 6.77
C ILE A 33 -11.22 -0.49 6.15
N LEU A 34 -11.59 -0.79 4.90
CA LEU A 34 -12.75 -0.19 4.25
C LEU A 34 -14.09 -0.68 4.81
N ALA A 35 -14.11 -1.86 5.43
CA ALA A 35 -15.27 -2.31 6.19
C ALA A 35 -15.45 -1.52 7.49
N ALA A 36 -14.35 -1.11 8.13
CA ALA A 36 -14.37 -0.30 9.34
C ALA A 36 -14.52 1.20 9.05
N TYR A 37 -13.93 1.69 7.95
CA TYR A 37 -13.86 3.09 7.55
C TYR A 37 -14.21 3.24 6.06
N PRO A 38 -15.49 3.07 5.66
CA PRO A 38 -15.91 3.09 4.25
C PRO A 38 -15.55 4.38 3.52
N GLU A 39 -15.50 5.49 4.26
CA GLU A 39 -15.16 6.81 3.72
C GLU A 39 -13.73 6.92 3.18
N LEU A 40 -12.84 5.98 3.51
CA LEU A 40 -11.48 5.94 2.96
C LEU A 40 -11.44 5.43 1.52
N GLY A 41 -12.47 4.73 1.07
CA GLY A 41 -12.56 4.18 -0.27
C GLY A 41 -12.93 5.20 -1.35
N CYS A 42 -12.77 4.78 -2.61
CA CYS A 42 -13.18 5.56 -3.79
C CYS A 42 -14.68 5.61 -3.95
N THR A 43 -15.36 4.52 -3.69
CA THR A 43 -16.81 4.42 -3.75
C THR A 43 -17.39 4.50 -2.36
N HIS A 44 -18.22 5.52 -2.12
CA HIS A 44 -19.05 5.56 -0.92
C HIS A 44 -20.23 4.62 -1.15
N THR A 45 -20.18 3.45 -0.58
CA THR A 45 -21.36 2.62 -0.41
C THR A 45 -21.81 2.79 1.03
N ASP A 46 -23.07 3.20 1.25
CA ASP A 46 -23.70 3.25 2.58
C ASP A 46 -23.84 1.85 3.19
N THR A 47 -23.44 0.83 2.46
CA THR A 47 -23.41 -0.56 2.90
C THR A 47 -21.97 -0.99 3.11
N LEU A 48 -21.68 -1.42 4.33
CA LEU A 48 -20.40 -2.08 4.65
C LEU A 48 -20.12 -3.17 3.62
N PRO A 49 -18.93 -3.18 3.00
CA PRO A 49 -18.56 -4.28 2.12
C PRO A 49 -18.66 -5.57 2.92
N LYS A 50 -19.43 -6.53 2.42
CA LYS A 50 -19.47 -7.84 3.02
C LYS A 50 -18.08 -8.43 2.90
N ILE A 51 -17.42 -8.69 4.02
CA ILE A 51 -16.13 -9.41 4.08
C ILE A 51 -16.44 -10.87 3.76
N VAL A 52 -16.78 -11.17 2.51
CA VAL A 52 -17.08 -12.52 2.06
C VAL A 52 -16.39 -12.72 0.72
N GLY A 53 -15.31 -13.48 0.75
CA GLY A 53 -14.61 -13.94 -0.45
C GLY A 53 -13.65 -12.90 -1.06
N LYS A 54 -13.18 -13.18 -2.25
CA LYS A 54 -12.19 -12.39 -3.02
C LYS A 54 -12.73 -11.01 -3.41
N THR A 55 -12.74 -10.07 -2.47
CA THR A 55 -13.10 -8.67 -2.77
C THR A 55 -11.84 -7.81 -2.92
N THR A 56 -11.03 -8.15 -3.89
CA THR A 56 -9.89 -7.33 -4.35
C THR A 56 -10.34 -6.04 -5.05
N ASP A 57 -11.66 -5.84 -5.22
CA ASP A 57 -12.21 -4.77 -6.04
C ASP A 57 -12.32 -3.41 -5.32
N LEU A 58 -12.01 -3.33 -4.03
CA LEU A 58 -12.07 -2.08 -3.25
C LEU A 58 -10.67 -1.55 -2.96
N MET A 59 -10.50 -0.25 -3.15
CA MET A 59 -9.22 0.43 -2.93
C MET A 59 -9.37 1.71 -2.12
N LEU A 60 -8.30 2.08 -1.43
CA LEU A 60 -8.15 3.40 -0.83
C LEU A 60 -8.21 4.50 -1.90
N CYS A 61 -8.81 5.62 -1.56
CA CYS A 61 -8.90 6.75 -2.47
C CYS A 61 -7.62 7.59 -2.41
N ALA A 62 -6.92 7.71 -3.55
CA ALA A 62 -5.68 8.47 -3.63
C ALA A 62 -5.84 9.98 -3.36
N ASN A 63 -7.03 10.54 -3.60
CA ASN A 63 -7.35 11.94 -3.32
C ASN A 63 -8.30 12.08 -2.13
N ASN A 64 -7.91 11.51 -1.00
CA ASN A 64 -8.62 11.63 0.26
C ASN A 64 -7.63 11.82 1.41
N GLU A 65 -7.55 13.03 1.94
CA GLU A 65 -6.61 13.36 3.03
C GLU A 65 -6.79 12.51 4.28
N LYS A 66 -8.01 12.03 4.54
CA LYS A 66 -8.29 11.14 5.68
C LYS A 66 -7.56 9.79 5.55
N VAL A 67 -7.35 9.29 4.32
CA VAL A 67 -6.53 8.08 4.08
C VAL A 67 -5.13 8.29 4.65
N TYR A 68 -4.52 9.40 4.30
CA TYR A 68 -3.14 9.68 4.72
C TYR A 68 -3.02 9.90 6.23
N SER A 69 -3.96 10.63 6.85
CA SER A 69 -3.93 10.84 8.31
C SER A 69 -4.10 9.53 9.07
N VAL A 70 -5.02 8.66 8.65
CA VAL A 70 -5.23 7.35 9.28
C VAL A 70 -3.99 6.46 9.13
N TYR A 71 -3.41 6.39 7.93
CA TYR A 71 -2.21 5.57 7.72
C TYR A 71 -0.96 6.14 8.41
N GLN A 72 -0.85 7.44 8.55
CA GLN A 72 0.23 8.05 9.35
C GLN A 72 0.15 7.60 10.82
N ASP A 73 -1.05 7.58 11.39
CA ASP A 73 -1.27 7.11 12.76
C ASP A 73 -0.98 5.61 12.89
N ILE A 74 -1.46 4.78 11.95
CA ILE A 74 -1.21 3.33 11.94
C ILE A 74 0.29 3.04 11.80
N ILE A 75 0.98 3.69 10.87
CA ILE A 75 2.42 3.49 10.65
C ILE A 75 3.20 3.88 11.91
N LYS A 76 2.84 4.98 12.56
CA LYS A 76 3.45 5.41 13.81
C LYS A 76 3.28 4.37 14.93
N GLU A 77 2.08 3.84 15.10
CA GLU A 77 1.77 2.81 16.09
C GLU A 77 2.57 1.53 15.81
N ILE A 78 2.52 1.02 14.59
CA ILE A 78 3.24 -0.19 14.17
C ILE A 78 4.75 0.01 14.31
N SER A 79 5.29 1.18 13.97
CA SER A 79 6.71 1.49 14.12
C SER A 79 7.19 1.37 15.57
N SER A 80 6.32 1.64 16.54
CA SER A 80 6.64 1.51 17.95
C SER A 80 6.51 0.08 18.48
N LEU A 81 5.65 -0.74 17.87
CA LEU A 81 5.40 -2.12 18.29
C LEU A 81 6.42 -3.10 17.71
N PHE A 82 6.83 -2.90 16.47
CA PHE A 82 7.73 -3.82 15.77
C PHE A 82 9.18 -3.33 15.82
N PRO A 83 10.10 -4.12 16.38
CA PRO A 83 11.52 -3.76 16.45
C PRO A 83 12.22 -3.79 15.09
N SER A 84 11.63 -4.44 14.09
CA SER A 84 12.16 -4.48 12.72
C SER A 84 12.45 -3.07 12.19
N ASP A 85 13.55 -2.92 11.47
CA ASP A 85 13.89 -1.68 10.75
C ASP A 85 13.03 -1.48 9.50
N TYR A 86 12.16 -2.44 9.17
CA TYR A 86 11.38 -2.46 7.94
C TYR A 86 9.87 -2.42 8.21
N ILE A 87 9.13 -1.78 7.30
CA ILE A 87 7.67 -1.86 7.17
C ILE A 87 7.34 -2.11 5.71
N HIS A 88 6.58 -3.16 5.42
CA HIS A 88 6.12 -3.47 4.08
C HIS A 88 4.78 -2.77 3.81
N LEU A 89 4.69 -2.07 2.69
CA LEU A 89 3.47 -1.35 2.29
C LEU A 89 2.72 -2.03 1.14
N GLY A 90 3.11 -3.25 0.78
CA GLY A 90 2.45 -4.00 -0.29
C GLY A 90 2.58 -3.33 -1.65
N GLY A 91 1.45 -3.05 -2.28
CA GLY A 91 1.36 -2.31 -3.53
C GLY A 91 0.91 -3.13 -4.72
N ASP A 92 0.81 -4.44 -4.56
CA ASP A 92 0.41 -5.35 -5.61
C ASP A 92 -1.11 -5.37 -5.86
N GLU A 93 -1.47 -5.91 -6.99
CA GLU A 93 -2.85 -6.21 -7.41
C GLU A 93 -3.87 -5.07 -7.27
N ALA A 94 -3.41 -3.83 -7.31
CA ALA A 94 -4.27 -2.65 -7.22
C ALA A 94 -5.21 -2.54 -8.43
N VAL A 95 -6.53 -2.62 -8.18
CA VAL A 95 -7.56 -2.60 -9.25
C VAL A 95 -7.91 -1.15 -9.62
N ILE A 96 -6.94 -0.46 -10.21
CA ILE A 96 -6.96 0.99 -10.49
C ILE A 96 -8.12 1.36 -11.41
N GLU A 97 -8.33 0.60 -12.48
CA GLU A 97 -9.33 0.90 -13.51
C GLU A 97 -10.78 0.85 -12.98
N LYS A 98 -11.07 -0.01 -11.99
CA LYS A 98 -12.39 -0.08 -11.36
C LYS A 98 -12.59 0.96 -10.25
N ASN A 99 -11.52 1.56 -9.75
CA ASN A 99 -11.56 2.48 -8.60
C ASN A 99 -11.16 3.90 -8.98
N TRP A 100 -9.88 4.17 -9.17
CA TRP A 100 -9.39 5.54 -9.38
C TRP A 100 -9.86 6.17 -10.68
N THR A 101 -9.98 5.35 -11.75
CA THR A 101 -10.50 5.84 -13.04
C THR A 101 -11.96 6.28 -12.95
N GLN A 102 -12.74 5.66 -12.07
CA GLN A 102 -14.17 5.98 -11.91
C GLN A 102 -14.46 6.95 -10.76
N CYS A 103 -13.48 7.23 -9.92
CA CYS A 103 -13.62 8.10 -8.76
C CYS A 103 -13.47 9.57 -9.14
N SER A 104 -14.50 10.38 -8.91
CA SER A 104 -14.47 11.81 -9.22
C SER A 104 -13.35 12.57 -8.50
N ARG A 105 -13.03 12.18 -7.25
CA ARG A 105 -11.93 12.77 -6.47
C ARG A 105 -10.58 12.46 -7.11
N CYS A 106 -10.35 11.20 -7.51
CA CYS A 106 -9.12 10.78 -8.19
C CYS A 106 -8.99 11.43 -9.57
N GLN A 107 -10.08 11.52 -10.33
CA GLN A 107 -10.09 12.23 -11.61
C GLN A 107 -9.74 13.73 -11.45
N ALA A 108 -10.26 14.39 -10.40
CA ALA A 108 -9.90 15.77 -10.11
C ALA A 108 -8.41 15.93 -9.79
N MET A 109 -7.80 14.99 -9.06
CA MET A 109 -6.37 14.96 -8.79
C MET A 109 -5.55 14.73 -10.07
N MET A 110 -5.95 13.77 -10.90
CA MET A 110 -5.32 13.53 -12.20
C MET A 110 -5.30 14.81 -13.04
N LYS A 111 -6.45 15.49 -13.15
CA LYS A 111 -6.57 16.75 -13.92
C LYS A 111 -5.64 17.82 -13.34
N LYS A 112 -5.59 17.97 -12.01
CA LYS A 112 -4.72 18.93 -11.32
C LYS A 112 -3.24 18.67 -11.59
N LEU A 113 -2.83 17.40 -11.68
CA LEU A 113 -1.44 16.98 -11.88
C LEU A 113 -1.07 16.81 -13.37
N GLY A 114 -2.02 16.96 -14.28
CA GLY A 114 -1.78 16.76 -15.72
C GLY A 114 -1.59 15.29 -16.12
N TYR A 115 -2.04 14.36 -15.28
CA TYR A 115 -1.90 12.94 -15.52
C TYR A 115 -2.91 12.41 -16.54
N GLN A 116 -2.47 11.51 -17.40
CA GLN A 116 -3.27 10.91 -18.45
C GLN A 116 -3.84 9.54 -18.07
N LYS A 117 -3.16 8.84 -17.15
CA LYS A 117 -3.55 7.49 -16.66
C LYS A 117 -3.74 7.53 -15.15
N ALA A 118 -4.77 6.84 -14.65
CA ALA A 118 -5.04 6.77 -13.22
C ALA A 118 -3.92 6.05 -12.44
N SER A 119 -3.19 5.14 -13.08
CA SER A 119 -2.00 4.50 -12.50
C SER A 119 -0.91 5.49 -12.09
N GLN A 120 -0.82 6.65 -12.73
CA GLN A 120 0.15 7.69 -12.35
C GLN A 120 -0.12 8.26 -10.95
N LEU A 121 -1.33 8.11 -10.41
CA LEU A 121 -1.65 8.49 -9.04
C LEU A 121 -0.91 7.64 -7.99
N MET A 122 -0.37 6.48 -8.36
CA MET A 122 0.50 5.69 -7.49
C MET A 122 1.73 6.51 -7.06
N ILE A 123 2.22 7.41 -7.92
CA ILE A 123 3.40 8.25 -7.63
C ILE A 123 3.17 9.11 -6.39
N PRO A 124 2.21 10.06 -6.38
CA PRO A 124 1.97 10.90 -5.20
C PRO A 124 1.42 10.09 -4.02
N PHE A 125 0.67 9.03 -4.26
CA PHE A 125 0.14 8.16 -3.21
C PHE A 125 1.28 7.51 -2.43
N PHE A 126 2.15 6.75 -3.10
CA PHE A 126 3.27 6.10 -2.42
C PHE A 126 4.33 7.09 -1.94
N SER A 127 4.57 8.18 -2.65
CA SER A 127 5.51 9.20 -2.15
C SER A 127 5.15 9.66 -0.73
N ARG A 128 3.87 9.86 -0.44
CA ARG A 128 3.41 10.25 0.90
C ARG A 128 3.48 9.08 1.90
N MET A 129 3.05 7.88 1.51
CA MET A 129 3.07 6.72 2.40
C MET A 129 4.49 6.31 2.78
N LEU A 130 5.41 6.36 1.82
CA LEU A 130 6.83 6.09 2.05
C LEU A 130 7.45 7.11 3.00
N SER A 131 7.09 8.41 2.89
CA SER A 131 7.59 9.43 3.81
C SER A 131 7.17 9.15 5.26
N PHE A 132 5.94 8.68 5.49
CA PHE A 132 5.49 8.33 6.85
C PHE A 132 6.30 7.20 7.47
N VAL A 133 6.69 6.19 6.69
CA VAL A 133 7.59 5.12 7.16
C VAL A 133 8.96 5.69 7.52
N GLN A 134 9.53 6.52 6.65
CA GLN A 134 10.85 7.11 6.83
C GLN A 134 10.88 8.11 8.00
N GLU A 135 9.83 8.90 8.21
CA GLU A 135 9.67 9.81 9.36
C GLU A 135 9.67 9.07 10.70
N ASN A 136 9.34 7.78 10.71
CA ASN A 136 9.42 6.90 11.86
C ASN A 136 10.74 6.11 11.94
N ASN A 137 11.77 6.51 11.18
CA ASN A 137 13.09 5.86 11.11
C ASN A 137 13.04 4.40 10.67
N LYS A 138 12.07 4.05 9.83
CA LYS A 138 11.94 2.72 9.23
C LYS A 138 12.25 2.77 7.74
N THR A 139 12.66 1.65 7.18
CA THR A 139 12.89 1.46 5.74
C THR A 139 11.64 0.84 5.12
N PRO A 140 11.02 1.49 4.14
CA PRO A 140 9.86 0.91 3.47
C PRO A 140 10.25 -0.21 2.52
N ILE A 141 9.40 -1.24 2.47
CA ILE A 141 9.43 -2.32 1.47
C ILE A 141 8.18 -2.21 0.60
N LEU A 142 8.32 -2.46 -0.69
CA LEU A 142 7.22 -2.58 -1.65
C LEU A 142 7.37 -3.84 -2.49
N TRP A 143 6.25 -4.36 -2.98
CA TRP A 143 6.28 -5.28 -4.10
C TRP A 143 6.75 -4.54 -5.35
N CYS A 144 7.60 -5.14 -6.17
CA CYS A 144 8.05 -4.50 -7.41
C CYS A 144 6.98 -4.52 -8.51
N GLU A 145 5.92 -5.31 -8.33
CA GLU A 145 4.76 -5.40 -9.21
C GLU A 145 3.60 -4.52 -8.72
N LEU A 146 3.81 -3.20 -8.65
CA LEU A 146 2.80 -2.25 -8.14
C LEU A 146 1.54 -2.18 -9.00
N ASP A 147 1.64 -2.53 -10.26
CA ASP A 147 0.49 -2.67 -11.14
C ASP A 147 0.27 -4.15 -11.48
N ASN A 148 -0.98 -4.52 -11.69
CA ASN A 148 -1.35 -5.87 -12.10
C ASN A 148 -1.00 -6.17 -13.57
N ILE A 149 -0.22 -5.31 -14.22
CA ILE A 149 0.11 -5.39 -15.64
C ILE A 149 1.40 -6.17 -15.78
N TYR A 150 1.27 -7.45 -16.14
CA TYR A 150 2.42 -8.27 -16.51
C TYR A 150 2.27 -8.76 -17.96
N PRO A 151 3.24 -8.51 -18.85
CA PRO A 151 4.41 -7.65 -18.64
C PRO A 151 4.02 -6.20 -18.37
N PRO A 152 4.78 -5.46 -17.56
CA PRO A 152 4.47 -4.07 -17.30
C PRO A 152 4.31 -3.37 -18.65
N ALA A 153 3.19 -2.68 -18.84
CA ALA A 153 3.03 -1.87 -20.04
C ALA A 153 4.24 -0.94 -20.10
N ASN A 154 4.99 -0.98 -21.19
CA ASN A 154 6.27 -0.26 -21.37
C ASN A 154 6.20 1.26 -21.12
N ASP A 155 5.02 1.77 -20.81
CA ASP A 155 4.73 3.19 -20.68
C ASP A 155 4.76 3.71 -19.25
N TYR A 156 4.94 2.85 -18.24
CA TYR A 156 4.87 3.27 -16.86
C TYR A 156 5.90 2.56 -15.99
N LEU A 157 7.00 3.26 -15.73
CA LEU A 157 7.94 2.91 -14.66
C LEU A 157 7.59 3.78 -13.46
N PHE A 158 7.14 3.14 -12.36
CA PHE A 158 7.03 3.84 -11.09
C PHE A 158 8.44 4.32 -10.68
N PRO A 159 8.66 5.62 -10.47
CA PRO A 159 9.96 6.14 -10.07
C PRO A 159 10.19 5.81 -8.60
N TYR A 160 10.66 4.59 -8.32
CA TYR A 160 10.96 4.18 -6.96
C TYR A 160 12.00 5.10 -6.32
N PRO A 161 11.74 5.62 -5.11
CA PRO A 161 12.74 6.36 -4.37
C PRO A 161 13.95 5.46 -4.03
N LYS A 162 15.15 6.06 -3.95
CA LYS A 162 16.40 5.32 -3.67
C LYS A 162 16.42 4.52 -2.35
N ASN A 163 15.57 4.90 -1.39
CA ASN A 163 15.57 4.34 -0.04
C ASN A 163 14.37 3.40 0.17
N VAL A 164 14.02 2.61 -0.84
CA VAL A 164 12.95 1.61 -0.79
C VAL A 164 13.53 0.25 -1.12
N THR A 165 13.19 -0.76 -0.34
CA THR A 165 13.50 -2.15 -0.65
C THR A 165 12.39 -2.73 -1.53
N LEU A 166 12.76 -3.33 -2.66
CA LEU A 166 11.82 -3.96 -3.57
C LEU A 166 11.89 -5.47 -3.46
N VAL A 167 10.73 -6.09 -3.38
CA VAL A 167 10.58 -7.56 -3.33
C VAL A 167 9.71 -8.01 -4.50
N SER A 168 10.15 -9.03 -5.22
CA SER A 168 9.38 -9.67 -6.30
C SER A 168 8.76 -10.97 -5.81
N TRP A 169 7.46 -11.15 -6.04
CA TRP A 169 6.74 -12.38 -5.67
C TRP A 169 6.31 -13.22 -6.86
N ARG A 170 6.20 -12.62 -8.05
CA ARG A 170 5.76 -13.36 -9.26
C ARG A 170 6.84 -14.26 -9.88
N GLY A 171 8.05 -14.21 -9.35
CA GLY A 171 9.15 -15.05 -9.80
C GLY A 171 9.62 -14.72 -11.22
N GLY A 172 10.89 -14.43 -11.33
CA GLY A 172 11.54 -14.09 -12.61
C GLY A 172 12.51 -12.93 -12.43
N LEU A 173 13.64 -13.03 -13.11
CA LEU A 173 14.66 -11.98 -13.07
C LEU A 173 14.24 -10.73 -13.86
N THR A 174 13.23 -10.85 -14.74
CA THR A 174 12.87 -9.80 -15.69
C THR A 174 12.29 -8.55 -15.04
N PRO A 175 11.35 -8.60 -14.06
CA PRO A 175 10.89 -7.41 -13.37
C PRO A 175 11.99 -6.73 -12.57
N THR A 176 12.86 -7.52 -11.94
CA THR A 176 13.94 -7.02 -11.09
C THR A 176 15.06 -6.38 -11.90
N LEU A 177 15.41 -6.95 -13.06
CA LEU A 177 16.46 -6.43 -13.94
C LEU A 177 16.04 -5.15 -14.69
N SER A 178 14.75 -4.90 -14.86
CA SER A 178 14.26 -3.64 -15.46
C SER A 178 14.26 -2.47 -14.49
N LEU A 179 14.58 -2.71 -13.21
CA LEU A 179 14.62 -1.71 -12.14
C LEU A 179 16.06 -1.24 -11.82
N ILE A 180 17.06 -1.88 -12.39
CA ILE A 180 18.48 -1.53 -12.28
C ILE A 180 18.91 -0.72 -13.49
#